data_dd0708d79d64844e428d34f979cac92b
#
_entry.id   dd0708d79d64844e428d34f979cac92b
#
_cell.length_a   1.000
_cell.length_b   1.000
_cell.length_c   1.000
_cell.angle_alpha   90.00
_cell.angle_beta   90.00
_cell.angle_gamma   90.00
#
_symmetry.space_group_name_H-M   'P 1'
#
loop_
_entity.id
_entity.type
_entity.pdbx_description
1 polymer ?
#
loop_
_entity_poly.entity_id
_entity_poly.type
_entity_poly.pdbx_seq_one_letter_code
_entity_poly.pdbx_strand_id
1 'polypeptide(L)'
;MNNKYFLLFSVITILTGLLIINGCDNSKELQKDAQKFIDDYSAQYQKLYYQSSLAEWALNTHIVEGDSTNAVNYRNASEAFADFTGSKENITKIQGFLKEKDKLTDIQIKQLEAMLFNAANNPQTIPDIVKERIAAEGAQTEKLFGYDFKVNGKSLSANDIDEILSASTDLKKRLEVWNASKEVGKVLKNGMMNLQKLRNKTVQALGYHDYFTYQVSEYGMTSDEMMELNKKLIREIWPLYRELHTYARYELAKKYGVKEVPDYLPAHWVTNRWGQDWNNMVEVKGMDLNSILKQKSAEWIVKQGERFYLSLGFDSLPSTFWEKSSLYPLPKDAKYKKNSHASAWHMDLANDLRSLMSVTPNADWYETVHHELGHIYYYQSYTNPDVPLLLREGANRAFHEAIGSQMGLAAMQKPFLAHINLLPADSKTDDMQKLLKDALNYIVFMPFSAGVMTEFEHDFYVDNLPSGQYNKRWWELVKKYQGIVPPQERGEEYMDAATKTHINDDPAQYYDYALSYVLLFQFHEYIAKNILHPDVHATDYFDNKEVGKFLKKILETGATVDWRKLLKESTGEDMSAKAMLNYFDPLLKELKKINAGRKYTLPEKI
;
A
#
# COMPACT_ATOMS: atom_id res chain seq x y z
N MET A 1 -33.45 -68.55 13.44
CA MET A 1 -33.20 -67.17 12.86
C MET A 1 -32.25 -66.42 13.79
N ASN A 2 -31.26 -65.73 13.25
CA ASN A 2 -30.47 -64.71 13.91
C ASN A 2 -29.05 -65.04 14.41
N ASN A 3 -28.23 -65.73 13.63
CA ASN A 3 -26.78 -65.63 13.84
C ASN A 3 -25.98 -65.09 12.63
N LYS A 4 -26.62 -64.81 11.49
CA LYS A 4 -25.98 -64.26 10.30
C LYS A 4 -25.89 -62.73 10.29
N TYR A 5 -26.75 -62.02 10.97
CA TYR A 5 -26.76 -60.55 11.01
C TYR A 5 -25.78 -59.96 12.04
N PHE A 6 -25.40 -60.72 13.08
CA PHE A 6 -24.42 -60.24 14.06
C PHE A 6 -22.99 -60.28 13.54
N LEU A 7 -22.64 -61.23 12.65
CA LEU A 7 -21.32 -61.26 11.99
C LEU A 7 -21.16 -60.16 10.93
N LEU A 8 -22.25 -59.79 10.22
CA LEU A 8 -22.19 -58.75 9.20
C LEU A 8 -21.98 -57.33 9.81
N PHE A 9 -22.60 -57.06 10.95
CA PHE A 9 -22.46 -55.79 11.68
C PHE A 9 -21.06 -55.63 12.30
N SER A 10 -20.48 -56.70 12.84
CA SER A 10 -19.11 -56.66 13.38
C SER A 10 -18.03 -56.55 12.32
N VAL A 11 -18.21 -57.09 11.11
CA VAL A 11 -17.26 -56.98 10.00
C VAL A 11 -17.29 -55.58 9.38
N ILE A 12 -18.49 -54.96 9.28
CA ILE A 12 -18.62 -53.59 8.76
C ILE A 12 -18.02 -52.57 9.75
N THR A 13 -18.19 -52.75 11.06
CA THR A 13 -17.62 -51.87 12.09
C THR A 13 -16.11 -52.01 12.18
N ILE A 14 -15.54 -53.20 11.95
CA ILE A 14 -14.08 -53.41 11.92
C ILE A 14 -13.47 -52.85 10.62
N LEU A 15 -14.14 -53.00 9.45
CA LEU A 15 -13.65 -52.41 8.20
C LEU A 15 -13.72 -50.88 8.22
N THR A 16 -14.78 -50.27 8.78
CA THR A 16 -14.83 -48.81 8.94
C THR A 16 -13.83 -48.31 9.97
N GLY A 17 -13.59 -49.02 11.05
CA GLY A 17 -12.56 -48.70 12.04
C GLY A 17 -11.14 -48.78 11.47
N LEU A 18 -10.82 -49.79 10.65
CA LEU A 18 -9.54 -49.95 9.98
C LEU A 18 -9.29 -48.87 8.87
N LEU A 19 -10.36 -48.45 8.19
CA LEU A 19 -10.25 -47.35 7.19
C LEU A 19 -10.02 -46.00 7.88
N ILE A 20 -10.61 -45.74 9.04
CA ILE A 20 -10.39 -44.51 9.82
C ILE A 20 -8.99 -44.51 10.44
N ILE A 21 -8.48 -45.64 10.95
CA ILE A 21 -7.14 -45.74 11.54
C ILE A 21 -6.05 -45.55 10.45
N ASN A 22 -6.20 -46.20 9.30
CA ASN A 22 -5.26 -46.02 8.19
C ASN A 22 -5.30 -44.58 7.59
N GLY A 23 -6.46 -43.94 7.59
CA GLY A 23 -6.60 -42.55 7.13
C GLY A 23 -5.93 -41.54 8.08
N CYS A 24 -6.06 -41.72 9.39
CA CYS A 24 -5.40 -40.89 10.39
C CYS A 24 -3.88 -41.05 10.44
N ASP A 25 -3.36 -42.23 10.21
CA ASP A 25 -1.92 -42.50 10.21
C ASP A 25 -1.27 -41.88 8.97
N ASN A 26 -1.90 -41.99 7.82
CA ASN A 26 -1.43 -41.42 6.57
C ASN A 26 -1.44 -39.87 6.59
N SER A 27 -2.44 -39.24 7.26
CA SER A 27 -2.50 -37.77 7.43
C SER A 27 -1.37 -37.25 8.32
N LYS A 28 -1.06 -37.94 9.42
CA LYS A 28 0.03 -37.53 10.33
C LYS A 28 1.41 -37.65 9.68
N GLU A 29 1.63 -38.68 8.88
CA GLU A 29 2.88 -38.83 8.13
C GLU A 29 3.04 -37.72 7.09
N LEU A 30 1.99 -37.42 6.31
CA LEU A 30 1.99 -36.33 5.35
C LEU A 30 2.24 -34.95 6.03
N GLN A 31 1.60 -34.68 7.16
CA GLN A 31 1.83 -33.46 7.95
C GLN A 31 3.28 -33.34 8.42
N LYS A 32 3.88 -34.46 8.86
CA LYS A 32 5.27 -34.49 9.28
C LYS A 32 6.22 -34.21 8.11
N ASP A 33 5.97 -34.82 6.95
CA ASP A 33 6.78 -34.62 5.75
C ASP A 33 6.64 -33.18 5.22
N ALA A 34 5.41 -32.65 5.21
CA ALA A 34 5.16 -31.26 4.86
C ALA A 34 5.87 -30.29 5.81
N GLN A 35 5.81 -30.53 7.14
CA GLN A 35 6.50 -29.68 8.11
C GLN A 35 8.00 -29.70 7.92
N LYS A 36 8.58 -30.88 7.73
CA LYS A 36 10.03 -30.98 7.45
C LYS A 36 10.42 -30.20 6.19
N PHE A 37 9.63 -30.32 5.12
CA PHE A 37 9.90 -29.55 3.90
C PHE A 37 9.78 -28.03 4.16
N ILE A 38 8.74 -27.58 4.89
CA ILE A 38 8.53 -26.18 5.26
C ILE A 38 9.73 -25.67 6.08
N ASP A 39 10.21 -26.43 7.05
CA ASP A 39 11.33 -26.03 7.92
C ASP A 39 12.63 -25.90 7.11
N ASP A 40 12.94 -26.90 6.28
CA ASP A 40 14.14 -26.91 5.41
C ASP A 40 14.08 -25.74 4.40
N TYR A 41 12.92 -25.49 3.80
CA TYR A 41 12.68 -24.37 2.88
C TYR A 41 12.85 -23.03 3.59
N SER A 42 12.22 -22.84 4.76
CA SER A 42 12.24 -21.60 5.53
C SER A 42 13.67 -21.20 5.93
N ALA A 43 14.50 -22.16 6.33
CA ALA A 43 15.89 -21.89 6.69
C ALA A 43 16.71 -21.36 5.48
N GLN A 44 16.53 -21.96 4.29
CA GLN A 44 17.21 -21.49 3.09
C GLN A 44 16.62 -20.19 2.56
N TYR A 45 15.28 -20.02 2.62
CA TYR A 45 14.57 -18.81 2.27
C TYR A 45 15.11 -17.62 3.09
N GLN A 46 15.15 -17.73 4.42
CA GLN A 46 15.62 -16.66 5.30
C GLN A 46 17.06 -16.24 4.96
N LYS A 47 17.94 -17.20 4.70
CA LYS A 47 19.33 -16.93 4.35
C LYS A 47 19.44 -16.12 3.05
N LEU A 48 18.74 -16.55 2.00
CA LEU A 48 18.80 -15.89 0.68
C LEU A 48 18.06 -14.55 0.70
N TYR A 49 16.94 -14.48 1.40
CA TYR A 49 16.20 -13.23 1.65
C TYR A 49 17.10 -12.18 2.32
N TYR A 50 17.80 -12.56 3.40
CA TYR A 50 18.70 -11.64 4.10
C TYR A 50 19.86 -11.17 3.20
N GLN A 51 20.42 -12.03 2.39
CA GLN A 51 21.47 -11.66 1.44
C GLN A 51 20.95 -10.66 0.38
N SER A 52 19.75 -10.89 -0.15
CA SER A 52 19.10 -9.97 -1.08
C SER A 52 18.80 -8.63 -0.42
N SER A 53 18.22 -8.64 0.78
CA SER A 53 17.91 -7.42 1.55
C SER A 53 19.15 -6.60 1.89
N LEU A 54 20.28 -7.24 2.22
CA LEU A 54 21.55 -6.54 2.47
C LEU A 54 22.09 -5.87 1.20
N ALA A 55 21.99 -6.54 0.06
CA ALA A 55 22.44 -5.99 -1.21
C ALA A 55 21.53 -4.84 -1.68
N GLU A 56 20.23 -4.98 -1.48
CA GLU A 56 19.25 -3.92 -1.78
C GLU A 56 19.42 -2.71 -0.86
N TRP A 57 19.67 -2.94 0.43
CA TRP A 57 20.01 -1.88 1.38
C TRP A 57 21.23 -1.08 0.93
N ALA A 58 22.30 -1.76 0.53
CA ALA A 58 23.50 -1.10 0.04
C ALA A 58 23.23 -0.29 -1.25
N LEU A 59 22.41 -0.83 -2.17
CA LEU A 59 21.98 -0.14 -3.40
C LEU A 59 21.23 1.16 -3.10
N ASN A 60 20.38 1.17 -2.07
CA ASN A 60 19.57 2.34 -1.70
C ASN A 60 20.30 3.34 -0.80
N THR A 61 21.29 2.90 -0.02
CA THR A 61 21.97 3.76 0.97
C THR A 61 23.34 4.24 0.56
N HIS A 62 23.95 3.64 -0.47
CA HIS A 62 25.30 3.99 -0.92
C HIS A 62 25.41 4.00 -2.46
N ILE A 63 24.94 5.11 -3.06
CA ILE A 63 24.89 5.30 -4.52
C ILE A 63 26.07 6.17 -4.94
N VAL A 64 27.02 5.58 -5.66
CA VAL A 64 28.18 6.28 -6.22
C VAL A 64 28.01 6.41 -7.73
N GLU A 65 28.10 7.63 -8.24
CA GLU A 65 27.94 7.90 -9.67
C GLU A 65 29.04 7.20 -10.49
N GLY A 66 28.63 6.41 -11.47
CA GLY A 66 29.54 5.62 -12.32
C GLY A 66 30.00 4.28 -11.69
N ASP A 67 29.63 3.98 -10.44
CA ASP A 67 29.91 2.69 -9.80
C ASP A 67 28.65 1.80 -9.78
N SER A 68 28.68 0.70 -10.51
CA SER A 68 27.60 -0.28 -10.60
C SER A 68 27.74 -1.46 -9.62
N THR A 69 28.73 -1.45 -8.72
CA THR A 69 29.04 -2.56 -7.83
C THR A 69 27.83 -2.99 -7.01
N ASN A 70 27.14 -2.04 -6.35
CA ASN A 70 25.96 -2.34 -5.54
C ASN A 70 24.78 -2.84 -6.41
N ALA A 71 24.61 -2.30 -7.61
CA ALA A 71 23.56 -2.78 -8.54
C ALA A 71 23.84 -4.22 -9.02
N VAL A 72 25.10 -4.57 -9.30
CA VAL A 72 25.50 -5.93 -9.67
C VAL A 72 25.30 -6.90 -8.49
N ASN A 73 25.70 -6.50 -7.28
CA ASN A 73 25.53 -7.33 -6.07
C ASN A 73 24.05 -7.58 -5.78
N TYR A 74 23.21 -6.56 -5.86
CA TYR A 74 21.76 -6.70 -5.70
C TYR A 74 21.17 -7.65 -6.73
N ARG A 75 21.50 -7.46 -8.01
CA ARG A 75 21.02 -8.35 -9.06
C ARG A 75 21.41 -9.81 -8.80
N ASN A 76 22.66 -10.07 -8.48
CA ASN A 76 23.14 -11.43 -8.23
C ASN A 76 22.43 -12.08 -7.02
N ALA A 77 22.24 -11.33 -5.94
CA ALA A 77 21.57 -11.83 -4.75
C ALA A 77 20.07 -12.07 -5.00
N SER A 78 19.41 -11.17 -5.73
CA SER A 78 17.99 -11.31 -6.11
C SER A 78 17.78 -12.47 -7.09
N GLU A 79 18.68 -12.67 -8.05
CA GLU A 79 18.65 -13.83 -8.94
C GLU A 79 18.79 -15.15 -8.16
N ALA A 80 19.71 -15.23 -7.20
CA ALA A 80 19.87 -16.43 -6.37
C ALA A 80 18.63 -16.70 -5.50
N PHE A 81 18.00 -15.67 -4.98
CA PHE A 81 16.75 -15.79 -4.22
C PHE A 81 15.59 -16.26 -5.13
N ALA A 82 15.45 -15.65 -6.30
CA ALA A 82 14.44 -16.01 -7.31
C ALA A 82 14.63 -17.45 -7.83
N ASP A 83 15.87 -17.88 -8.09
CA ASP A 83 16.18 -19.25 -8.51
C ASP A 83 15.79 -20.30 -7.46
N PHE A 84 15.93 -19.97 -6.18
CA PHE A 84 15.50 -20.84 -5.09
C PHE A 84 13.99 -20.87 -4.96
N THR A 85 13.33 -19.72 -4.83
CA THR A 85 11.88 -19.64 -4.61
C THR A 85 11.11 -20.18 -5.80
N GLY A 86 11.54 -19.87 -7.02
CA GLY A 86 10.94 -20.31 -8.29
C GLY A 86 11.42 -21.67 -8.78
N SER A 87 12.28 -22.40 -8.03
CA SER A 87 12.85 -23.66 -8.54
C SER A 87 11.79 -24.69 -8.87
N LYS A 88 11.99 -25.42 -9.97
CA LYS A 88 11.05 -26.47 -10.40
C LYS A 88 10.83 -27.54 -9.34
N GLU A 89 11.87 -27.86 -8.57
CA GLU A 89 11.81 -28.85 -7.50
C GLU A 89 10.88 -28.35 -6.38
N ASN A 90 11.08 -27.11 -5.89
CA ASN A 90 10.25 -26.52 -4.85
C ASN A 90 8.80 -26.40 -5.30
N ILE A 91 8.53 -25.85 -6.49
CA ILE A 91 7.18 -25.75 -7.06
C ILE A 91 6.49 -27.11 -7.11
N THR A 92 7.19 -28.16 -7.59
CA THR A 92 6.62 -29.50 -7.70
C THR A 92 6.25 -30.07 -6.33
N LYS A 93 7.10 -29.90 -5.31
CA LYS A 93 6.85 -30.35 -3.94
C LYS A 93 5.68 -29.58 -3.32
N ILE A 94 5.66 -28.25 -3.42
CA ILE A 94 4.59 -27.40 -2.91
C ILE A 94 3.24 -27.81 -3.51
N GLN A 95 3.17 -27.92 -4.83
CA GLN A 95 1.95 -28.33 -5.52
C GLN A 95 1.54 -29.78 -5.17
N GLY A 96 2.51 -30.66 -4.91
CA GLY A 96 2.27 -32.02 -4.43
C GLY A 96 1.55 -32.02 -3.08
N PHE A 97 2.03 -31.26 -2.11
CA PHE A 97 1.39 -31.11 -0.80
C PHE A 97 0.00 -30.44 -0.91
N LEU A 98 -0.12 -29.34 -1.67
CA LEU A 98 -1.40 -28.63 -1.83
C LEU A 98 -2.50 -29.44 -2.53
N LYS A 99 -2.15 -30.47 -3.33
CA LYS A 99 -3.15 -31.42 -3.88
C LYS A 99 -3.83 -32.26 -2.79
N GLU A 100 -3.17 -32.43 -1.66
CA GLU A 100 -3.68 -33.19 -0.50
C GLU A 100 -3.97 -32.30 0.70
N LYS A 101 -4.28 -31.01 0.45
CA LYS A 101 -4.47 -29.99 1.50
C LYS A 101 -5.47 -30.36 2.58
N ASP A 102 -6.51 -31.14 2.25
CA ASP A 102 -7.50 -31.61 3.23
C ASP A 102 -6.91 -32.50 4.36
N LYS A 103 -5.65 -32.97 4.19
CA LYS A 103 -4.90 -33.74 5.17
C LYS A 103 -3.88 -32.89 5.95
N LEU A 104 -3.65 -31.64 5.54
CA LEU A 104 -2.70 -30.72 6.17
C LEU A 104 -3.37 -29.86 7.23
N THR A 105 -2.57 -29.22 8.08
CA THR A 105 -3.08 -28.19 9.00
C THR A 105 -3.21 -26.85 8.26
N ASP A 106 -4.13 -26.00 8.73
CA ASP A 106 -4.36 -24.67 8.13
C ASP A 106 -3.08 -23.84 8.03
N ILE A 107 -2.22 -23.92 9.06
CA ILE A 107 -0.95 -23.18 9.08
C ILE A 107 0.09 -23.73 8.08
N GLN A 108 0.07 -25.04 7.78
CA GLN A 108 0.90 -25.62 6.74
C GLN A 108 0.41 -25.22 5.35
N ILE A 109 -0.92 -25.22 5.15
CA ILE A 109 -1.52 -24.77 3.88
C ILE A 109 -1.13 -23.32 3.61
N LYS A 110 -1.30 -22.42 4.58
CA LYS A 110 -0.93 -21.00 4.42
C LYS A 110 0.55 -20.81 4.07
N GLN A 111 1.45 -21.52 4.73
CA GLN A 111 2.88 -21.44 4.41
C GLN A 111 3.19 -21.95 2.99
N LEU A 112 2.57 -23.06 2.57
CA LEU A 112 2.74 -23.60 1.22
C LEU A 112 2.14 -22.67 0.15
N GLU A 113 1.01 -22.02 0.44
CA GLU A 113 0.41 -21.02 -0.44
C GLU A 113 1.30 -19.77 -0.55
N ALA A 114 1.88 -19.28 0.56
CA ALA A 114 2.85 -18.19 0.55
C ALA A 114 4.11 -18.53 -0.28
N MET A 115 4.63 -19.76 -0.15
CA MET A 115 5.73 -20.23 -1.00
C MET A 115 5.35 -20.22 -2.49
N LEU A 116 4.14 -20.68 -2.84
CA LEU A 116 3.69 -20.74 -4.23
C LEU A 116 3.48 -19.34 -4.80
N PHE A 117 2.94 -18.42 -4.00
CA PHE A 117 2.80 -17.01 -4.35
C PHE A 117 4.17 -16.39 -4.66
N ASN A 118 5.16 -16.57 -3.79
CA ASN A 118 6.52 -16.08 -4.02
C ASN A 118 7.18 -16.71 -5.28
N ALA A 119 6.90 -17.99 -5.56
CA ALA A 119 7.41 -18.67 -6.75
C ALA A 119 6.80 -18.14 -8.05
N ALA A 120 5.57 -17.61 -8.01
CA ALA A 120 4.83 -17.21 -9.21
C ALA A 120 5.45 -16.02 -9.96
N ASN A 121 6.22 -15.18 -9.26
CA ASN A 121 6.94 -14.09 -9.91
C ASN A 121 8.13 -14.56 -10.74
N ASN A 122 8.78 -15.68 -10.38
CA ASN A 122 10.03 -16.12 -11.03
C ASN A 122 10.07 -17.63 -11.30
N PRO A 123 9.03 -18.25 -11.88
CA PRO A 123 8.93 -19.70 -12.01
C PRO A 123 10.00 -20.24 -12.98
N GLN A 124 10.96 -21.03 -12.49
CA GLN A 124 12.01 -21.65 -13.28
C GLN A 124 11.50 -22.82 -14.14
N THR A 125 10.19 -23.01 -14.20
CA THR A 125 9.51 -23.86 -15.19
C THR A 125 9.47 -23.21 -16.58
N ILE A 126 9.60 -21.86 -16.65
CA ILE A 126 9.62 -21.06 -17.88
C ILE A 126 10.72 -19.97 -17.82
N PRO A 127 12.00 -20.34 -17.65
CA PRO A 127 13.08 -19.40 -17.34
C PRO A 127 13.28 -18.32 -18.41
N ASP A 128 13.04 -18.63 -19.69
CA ASP A 128 13.23 -17.66 -20.78
C ASP A 128 12.19 -16.52 -20.69
N ILE A 129 10.94 -16.84 -20.34
CA ILE A 129 9.89 -15.82 -20.13
C ILE A 129 10.20 -14.95 -18.91
N VAL A 130 10.70 -15.55 -17.82
CA VAL A 130 11.12 -14.81 -16.62
C VAL A 130 12.25 -13.84 -16.94
N LYS A 131 13.27 -14.27 -17.68
CA LYS A 131 14.39 -13.42 -18.11
C LYS A 131 13.91 -12.27 -19.01
N GLU A 132 13.03 -12.56 -19.97
CA GLU A 132 12.46 -11.55 -20.86
C GLU A 132 11.64 -10.52 -20.05
N ARG A 133 10.84 -10.96 -19.07
CA ARG A 133 10.06 -10.09 -18.19
C ARG A 133 10.96 -9.16 -17.37
N ILE A 134 11.97 -9.71 -16.69
CA ILE A 134 12.93 -8.93 -15.89
C ILE A 134 13.65 -7.89 -16.74
N ALA A 135 14.10 -8.27 -17.94
CA ALA A 135 14.74 -7.33 -18.86
C ALA A 135 13.77 -6.23 -19.32
N ALA A 136 12.51 -6.58 -19.60
CA ALA A 136 11.48 -5.62 -20.01
C ALA A 136 11.12 -4.65 -18.86
N GLU A 137 11.04 -5.12 -17.62
CA GLU A 137 10.80 -4.28 -16.41
C GLU A 137 11.96 -3.31 -16.19
N GLY A 138 13.20 -3.77 -16.28
CA GLY A 138 14.37 -2.91 -16.19
C GLY A 138 14.40 -1.82 -17.27
N ALA A 139 14.12 -2.18 -18.52
CA ALA A 139 14.06 -1.23 -19.63
C ALA A 139 12.89 -0.23 -19.47
N GLN A 140 11.78 -0.64 -18.88
CA GLN A 140 10.65 0.22 -18.62
C GLN A 140 10.97 1.25 -17.51
N THR A 141 11.61 0.78 -16.43
CA THR A 141 12.07 1.59 -15.31
C THR A 141 13.07 2.66 -15.76
N GLU A 142 14.05 2.27 -16.60
CA GLU A 142 15.02 3.19 -17.18
C GLU A 142 14.35 4.30 -18.00
N LYS A 143 13.36 3.95 -18.84
CA LYS A 143 12.61 4.94 -19.64
C LYS A 143 11.78 5.88 -18.77
N LEU A 144 11.16 5.36 -17.71
CA LEU A 144 10.31 6.14 -16.82
C LEU A 144 11.11 7.15 -16.02
N PHE A 145 12.16 6.71 -15.33
CA PHE A 145 12.94 7.56 -14.42
C PHE A 145 14.04 8.34 -15.13
N GLY A 146 14.52 7.87 -16.28
CA GLY A 146 15.47 8.57 -17.12
C GLY A 146 14.86 9.61 -18.08
N TYR A 147 13.52 9.79 -18.06
CA TYR A 147 12.86 10.68 -19.00
C TYR A 147 13.16 12.16 -18.69
N ASP A 148 13.59 12.90 -19.72
CA ASP A 148 13.86 14.33 -19.64
C ASP A 148 12.60 15.12 -20.01
N PHE A 149 11.89 15.63 -19.01
CA PHE A 149 10.69 16.46 -19.20
C PHE A 149 11.09 17.85 -19.69
N LYS A 150 10.60 18.28 -20.84
CA LYS A 150 10.94 19.58 -21.42
C LYS A 150 9.74 20.51 -21.50
N VAL A 151 9.92 21.72 -20.97
CA VAL A 151 8.99 22.83 -21.11
C VAL A 151 9.72 24.02 -21.71
N ASN A 152 9.30 24.48 -22.89
CA ASN A 152 9.92 25.60 -23.62
C ASN A 152 11.44 25.41 -23.80
N GLY A 153 11.89 24.18 -24.09
CA GLY A 153 13.30 23.83 -24.31
C GLY A 153 14.12 23.66 -23.02
N LYS A 154 13.55 23.88 -21.83
CA LYS A 154 14.22 23.69 -20.54
C LYS A 154 13.81 22.33 -19.94
N SER A 155 14.79 21.59 -19.44
CA SER A 155 14.59 20.36 -18.71
C SER A 155 14.03 20.65 -17.31
N LEU A 156 13.03 19.87 -16.89
CA LEU A 156 12.45 19.89 -15.55
C LEU A 156 12.55 18.48 -14.95
N SER A 157 12.81 18.42 -13.65
CA SER A 157 12.64 17.18 -12.90
C SER A 157 11.15 16.91 -12.60
N ALA A 158 10.83 15.67 -12.20
CA ALA A 158 9.49 15.34 -11.70
C ALA A 158 9.09 16.22 -10.50
N ASN A 159 10.03 16.52 -9.60
CA ASN A 159 9.81 17.38 -8.44
C ASN A 159 9.50 18.83 -8.85
N ASP A 160 10.21 19.39 -9.84
CA ASP A 160 9.92 20.73 -10.36
C ASP A 160 8.49 20.81 -10.93
N ILE A 161 8.06 19.75 -11.62
CA ILE A 161 6.71 19.64 -12.16
C ILE A 161 5.67 19.65 -11.03
N ASP A 162 5.88 18.84 -10.00
CA ASP A 162 4.96 18.73 -8.86
C ASP A 162 4.92 20.04 -8.06
N GLU A 163 6.06 20.70 -7.84
CA GLU A 163 6.12 22.01 -7.19
C GLU A 163 5.35 23.07 -7.98
N ILE A 164 5.53 23.13 -9.31
CA ILE A 164 4.79 24.08 -10.15
C ILE A 164 3.28 23.80 -10.11
N LEU A 165 2.86 22.54 -10.21
CA LEU A 165 1.45 22.17 -10.13
C LEU A 165 0.83 22.41 -8.75
N SER A 166 1.62 22.36 -7.69
CA SER A 166 1.19 22.67 -6.34
C SER A 166 1.04 24.17 -6.11
N ALA A 167 2.02 24.98 -6.51
CA ALA A 167 2.14 26.39 -6.12
C ALA A 167 1.60 27.40 -7.16
N SER A 168 1.72 27.12 -8.46
CA SER A 168 1.40 28.11 -9.50
C SER A 168 -0.09 28.35 -9.66
N THR A 169 -0.48 29.61 -9.83
CA THR A 169 -1.83 30.05 -10.21
C THR A 169 -1.98 30.39 -11.69
N ASP A 170 -0.88 30.36 -12.45
CA ASP A 170 -0.88 30.61 -13.90
C ASP A 170 -1.33 29.34 -14.64
N LEU A 171 -2.56 29.33 -15.15
CA LEU A 171 -3.15 28.21 -15.88
C LEU A 171 -2.38 27.82 -17.14
N LYS A 172 -1.76 28.78 -17.84
CA LYS A 172 -0.96 28.50 -19.03
C LYS A 172 0.30 27.70 -18.66
N LYS A 173 1.02 28.17 -17.62
CA LYS A 173 2.20 27.48 -17.10
C LYS A 173 1.83 26.07 -16.58
N ARG A 174 0.71 25.95 -15.85
CA ARG A 174 0.21 24.66 -15.36
C ARG A 174 -0.08 23.70 -16.51
N LEU A 175 -0.74 24.17 -17.57
CA LEU A 175 -1.06 23.36 -18.76
C LEU A 175 0.22 22.88 -19.47
N GLU A 176 1.20 23.76 -19.68
CA GLU A 176 2.48 23.40 -20.30
C GLU A 176 3.22 22.32 -19.50
N VAL A 177 3.30 22.48 -18.19
CA VAL A 177 3.98 21.55 -17.28
C VAL A 177 3.23 20.22 -17.17
N TRP A 178 1.90 20.27 -17.07
CA TRP A 178 1.08 19.07 -17.03
C TRP A 178 1.21 18.26 -18.33
N ASN A 179 1.14 18.92 -19.50
CA ASN A 179 1.35 18.26 -20.78
C ASN A 179 2.72 17.59 -20.85
N ALA A 180 3.79 18.31 -20.46
CA ALA A 180 5.15 17.76 -20.43
C ALA A 180 5.25 16.51 -19.56
N SER A 181 4.56 16.49 -18.41
CA SER A 181 4.54 15.34 -17.50
C SER A 181 3.90 14.09 -18.10
N LYS A 182 3.07 14.23 -19.14
CA LYS A 182 2.38 13.13 -19.82
C LYS A 182 3.11 12.60 -21.06
N GLU A 183 4.12 13.30 -21.55
CA GLU A 183 4.86 12.89 -22.76
C GLU A 183 5.60 11.55 -22.57
N VAL A 184 6.05 11.24 -21.38
CA VAL A 184 6.70 9.95 -21.06
C VAL A 184 5.79 8.76 -21.36
N GLY A 185 4.47 8.92 -21.28
CA GLY A 185 3.51 7.86 -21.60
C GLY A 185 3.62 7.33 -23.04
N LYS A 186 4.07 8.18 -24.00
CA LYS A 186 4.29 7.76 -25.40
C LYS A 186 5.43 6.75 -25.51
N VAL A 187 6.52 6.95 -24.79
CA VAL A 187 7.70 6.07 -24.84
C VAL A 187 7.51 4.81 -24.00
N LEU A 188 6.59 4.82 -23.03
CA LEU A 188 6.30 3.69 -22.17
C LEU A 188 5.29 2.70 -22.77
N LYS A 189 4.42 3.14 -23.69
CA LYS A 189 3.28 2.37 -24.21
C LYS A 189 3.68 0.98 -24.73
N ASN A 190 4.68 0.90 -25.59
CA ASN A 190 5.12 -0.37 -26.18
C ASN A 190 5.71 -1.32 -25.11
N GLY A 191 6.43 -0.79 -24.14
CA GLY A 191 6.94 -1.57 -23.01
C GLY A 191 5.81 -2.14 -22.16
N MET A 192 4.78 -1.34 -21.86
CA MET A 192 3.61 -1.79 -21.12
C MET A 192 2.83 -2.88 -21.85
N MET A 193 2.65 -2.75 -23.17
CA MET A 193 2.02 -3.79 -23.98
C MET A 193 2.78 -5.13 -23.92
N ASN A 194 4.10 -5.10 -23.88
CA ASN A 194 4.93 -6.29 -23.71
C ASN A 194 4.82 -6.84 -22.28
N LEU A 195 4.91 -5.97 -21.26
CA LEU A 195 4.81 -6.36 -19.85
C LEU A 195 3.45 -6.99 -19.49
N GLN A 196 2.34 -6.51 -20.04
CA GLN A 196 1.03 -7.15 -19.88
C GLN A 196 1.09 -8.65 -20.20
N LYS A 197 1.67 -8.99 -21.38
CA LYS A 197 1.77 -10.37 -21.84
C LYS A 197 2.74 -11.21 -21.00
N LEU A 198 3.90 -10.63 -20.68
CA LEU A 198 4.94 -11.35 -19.94
C LEU A 198 4.51 -11.62 -18.49
N ARG A 199 3.91 -10.63 -17.82
CA ARG A 199 3.39 -10.78 -16.46
C ARG A 199 2.30 -11.83 -16.39
N ASN A 200 1.30 -11.77 -17.30
CA ASN A 200 0.27 -12.81 -17.36
C ASN A 200 0.86 -14.20 -17.60
N LYS A 201 1.75 -14.36 -18.60
CA LYS A 201 2.39 -15.64 -18.88
C LYS A 201 3.20 -16.19 -17.69
N THR A 202 3.87 -15.31 -16.97
CA THR A 202 4.69 -15.70 -15.82
C THR A 202 3.83 -16.40 -14.75
N VAL A 203 2.75 -15.77 -14.32
CA VAL A 203 1.90 -16.31 -13.26
C VAL A 203 1.01 -17.48 -13.73
N GLN A 204 0.64 -17.50 -15.02
CA GLN A 204 -0.09 -18.62 -15.63
C GLN A 204 0.68 -19.94 -15.58
N ALA A 205 2.01 -19.89 -15.53
CA ALA A 205 2.84 -21.09 -15.37
C ALA A 205 2.60 -21.82 -14.03
N LEU A 206 2.05 -21.13 -13.03
CA LEU A 206 1.71 -21.71 -11.73
C LEU A 206 0.19 -21.88 -11.53
N GLY A 207 -0.62 -21.63 -12.57
CA GLY A 207 -2.06 -21.89 -12.56
C GLY A 207 -2.92 -20.66 -12.23
N TYR A 208 -2.35 -19.48 -12.06
CA TYR A 208 -3.12 -18.24 -11.97
C TYR A 208 -3.70 -17.87 -13.34
N HIS A 209 -4.88 -17.29 -13.35
CA HIS A 209 -5.54 -16.91 -14.61
C HIS A 209 -4.82 -15.74 -15.30
N ASP A 210 -4.43 -14.73 -14.53
CA ASP A 210 -3.76 -13.50 -14.97
C ASP A 210 -3.00 -12.86 -13.81
N TYR A 211 -2.28 -11.77 -14.08
CA TYR A 211 -1.46 -11.09 -13.10
C TYR A 211 -2.27 -10.34 -12.02
N PHE A 212 -3.45 -9.80 -12.35
CA PHE A 212 -4.31 -9.15 -11.37
C PHE A 212 -4.89 -10.18 -10.39
N THR A 213 -5.40 -11.30 -10.89
CA THR A 213 -5.88 -12.43 -10.06
C THR A 213 -4.77 -12.98 -9.16
N TYR A 214 -3.53 -13.05 -9.66
CA TYR A 214 -2.37 -13.44 -8.86
C TYR A 214 -2.16 -12.48 -7.68
N GLN A 215 -2.11 -11.18 -7.90
CA GLN A 215 -1.91 -10.19 -6.85
C GLN A 215 -3.06 -10.20 -5.82
N VAL A 216 -4.30 -10.28 -6.28
CA VAL A 216 -5.48 -10.34 -5.39
C VAL A 216 -5.49 -11.61 -4.53
N SER A 217 -4.88 -12.71 -5.01
CA SER A 217 -4.85 -13.97 -4.26
C SER A 217 -4.12 -13.87 -2.92
N GLU A 218 -3.21 -12.92 -2.74
CA GLU A 218 -2.54 -12.62 -1.46
C GLU A 218 -3.56 -12.22 -0.37
N TYR A 219 -4.67 -11.60 -0.78
CA TYR A 219 -5.78 -11.25 0.11
C TYR A 219 -6.73 -12.42 0.43
N GLY A 220 -6.47 -13.62 -0.10
CA GLY A 220 -7.40 -14.74 -0.02
C GLY A 220 -8.75 -14.43 -0.68
N MET A 221 -8.74 -13.64 -1.76
CA MET A 221 -9.92 -13.17 -2.49
C MET A 221 -9.81 -13.54 -3.97
N THR A 222 -10.97 -13.63 -4.62
CA THR A 222 -11.07 -13.64 -6.07
C THR A 222 -10.99 -12.21 -6.62
N SER A 223 -10.66 -12.09 -7.92
CA SER A 223 -10.69 -10.82 -8.65
C SER A 223 -12.05 -10.12 -8.52
N ASP A 224 -13.16 -10.86 -8.69
CA ASP A 224 -14.52 -10.32 -8.58
C ASP A 224 -14.84 -9.81 -7.18
N GLU A 225 -14.44 -10.53 -6.13
CA GLU A 225 -14.62 -10.09 -4.73
C GLU A 225 -13.85 -8.79 -4.46
N MET A 226 -12.62 -8.66 -4.93
CA MET A 226 -11.83 -7.44 -4.79
C MET A 226 -12.48 -6.27 -5.54
N MET A 227 -12.93 -6.49 -6.77
CA MET A 227 -13.62 -5.47 -7.56
C MET A 227 -14.93 -5.01 -6.89
N GLU A 228 -15.73 -5.92 -6.35
CA GLU A 228 -16.96 -5.57 -5.63
C GLU A 228 -16.69 -4.85 -4.31
N LEU A 229 -15.66 -5.23 -3.57
CA LEU A 229 -15.22 -4.50 -2.38
C LEU A 229 -14.86 -3.04 -2.71
N ASN A 230 -14.03 -2.82 -3.71
CA ASN A 230 -13.63 -1.49 -4.14
C ASN A 230 -14.82 -0.63 -4.61
N LYS A 231 -15.72 -1.21 -5.42
CA LYS A 231 -16.96 -0.53 -5.85
C LYS A 231 -17.88 -0.21 -4.66
N LYS A 232 -17.99 -1.09 -3.68
CA LYS A 232 -18.74 -0.85 -2.43
C LYS A 232 -18.17 0.37 -1.70
N LEU A 233 -16.87 0.42 -1.47
CA LEU A 233 -16.20 1.52 -0.77
C LEU A 233 -16.40 2.86 -1.48
N ILE A 234 -16.29 2.88 -2.81
CA ILE A 234 -16.56 4.09 -3.61
C ILE A 234 -18.02 4.52 -3.44
N ARG A 235 -18.99 3.60 -3.55
CA ARG A 235 -20.42 3.92 -3.36
C ARG A 235 -20.68 4.53 -1.97
N GLU A 236 -20.02 4.02 -0.93
CA GLU A 236 -20.17 4.52 0.43
C GLU A 236 -19.66 5.95 0.57
N ILE A 237 -18.48 6.29 0.03
CA ILE A 237 -17.90 7.64 0.16
C ILE A 237 -18.47 8.65 -0.86
N TRP A 238 -19.19 8.19 -1.86
CA TRP A 238 -19.61 9.00 -3.01
C TRP A 238 -20.38 10.27 -2.66
N PRO A 239 -21.32 10.27 -1.67
CA PRO A 239 -22.00 11.49 -1.27
C PRO A 239 -21.07 12.59 -0.81
N LEU A 240 -20.02 12.26 -0.04
CA LEU A 240 -19.01 13.23 0.41
C LEU A 240 -18.08 13.64 -0.74
N TYR A 241 -17.64 12.69 -1.55
CA TYR A 241 -16.80 12.98 -2.73
C TYR A 241 -17.48 13.95 -3.69
N ARG A 242 -18.77 13.78 -3.93
CA ARG A 242 -19.59 14.65 -4.78
C ARG A 242 -19.66 16.09 -4.25
N GLU A 243 -19.70 16.26 -2.93
CA GLU A 243 -19.62 17.59 -2.29
C GLU A 243 -18.22 18.20 -2.47
N LEU A 244 -17.17 17.44 -2.23
CA LEU A 244 -15.78 17.89 -2.40
C LEU A 244 -15.49 18.26 -3.87
N HIS A 245 -15.96 17.47 -4.84
CA HIS A 245 -15.80 17.77 -6.25
C HIS A 245 -16.53 19.08 -6.63
N THR A 246 -17.75 19.27 -6.14
CA THR A 246 -18.50 20.51 -6.38
C THR A 246 -17.77 21.69 -5.75
N TYR A 247 -17.34 21.59 -4.50
CA TYR A 247 -16.53 22.59 -3.82
C TYR A 247 -15.28 22.95 -4.63
N ALA A 248 -14.48 21.96 -5.00
CA ALA A 248 -13.24 22.15 -5.72
C ALA A 248 -13.42 22.87 -7.07
N ARG A 249 -14.46 22.53 -7.83
CA ARG A 249 -14.75 23.19 -9.11
C ARG A 249 -14.96 24.70 -8.94
N TYR A 250 -15.75 25.11 -7.96
CA TYR A 250 -16.04 26.52 -7.73
C TYR A 250 -14.84 27.27 -7.13
N GLU A 251 -14.14 26.67 -6.17
CA GLU A 251 -12.99 27.33 -5.54
C GLU A 251 -11.78 27.43 -6.49
N LEU A 252 -11.54 26.42 -7.33
CA LEU A 252 -10.47 26.49 -8.35
C LEU A 252 -10.82 27.46 -9.46
N ALA A 253 -12.08 27.52 -9.93
CA ALA A 253 -12.51 28.54 -10.90
C ALA A 253 -12.28 29.96 -10.34
N LYS A 254 -12.63 30.19 -9.07
CA LYS A 254 -12.36 31.46 -8.38
C LYS A 254 -10.85 31.73 -8.25
N LYS A 255 -10.06 30.72 -7.83
CA LYS A 255 -8.60 30.82 -7.67
C LYS A 255 -7.91 31.21 -8.97
N TYR A 256 -8.38 30.68 -10.10
CA TYR A 256 -7.79 30.93 -11.41
C TYR A 256 -8.47 32.07 -12.20
N GLY A 257 -9.45 32.76 -11.61
CA GLY A 257 -10.15 33.87 -12.25
C GLY A 257 -11.01 33.48 -13.45
N VAL A 258 -11.46 32.22 -13.50
CA VAL A 258 -12.32 31.69 -14.57
C VAL A 258 -13.78 31.98 -14.25
N LYS A 259 -14.49 32.64 -15.19
CA LYS A 259 -15.88 33.08 -14.99
C LYS A 259 -16.89 31.93 -15.02
N GLU A 260 -16.69 30.98 -15.94
CA GLU A 260 -17.57 29.82 -16.11
C GLU A 260 -16.96 28.61 -15.37
N VAL A 261 -17.71 28.09 -14.39
CA VAL A 261 -17.28 26.91 -13.63
C VAL A 261 -17.44 25.68 -14.52
N PRO A 262 -16.35 24.94 -14.83
CA PRO A 262 -16.42 23.79 -15.72
C PRO A 262 -17.24 22.65 -15.10
N ASP A 263 -17.92 21.83 -15.92
CA ASP A 263 -18.69 20.68 -15.42
C ASP A 263 -17.79 19.58 -14.85
N TYR A 264 -16.59 19.42 -15.39
CA TYR A 264 -15.54 18.51 -14.91
C TYR A 264 -14.25 19.29 -14.66
N LEU A 265 -13.46 18.90 -13.70
CA LEU A 265 -12.17 19.53 -13.41
C LEU A 265 -11.17 19.27 -14.54
N PRO A 266 -10.61 20.29 -15.20
CA PRO A 266 -9.50 20.07 -16.12
C PRO A 266 -8.27 19.56 -15.34
N ALA A 267 -7.63 18.49 -15.81
CA ALA A 267 -6.56 17.80 -15.08
C ALA A 267 -5.39 18.70 -14.65
N HIS A 268 -5.09 19.77 -15.39
CA HIS A 268 -4.04 20.75 -15.04
C HIS A 268 -4.46 21.76 -13.96
N TRP A 269 -5.73 21.74 -13.50
CA TRP A 269 -6.20 22.63 -12.42
C TRP A 269 -5.89 22.06 -11.04
N VAL A 270 -5.86 20.74 -10.90
CA VAL A 270 -5.60 20.08 -9.63
C VAL A 270 -4.12 20.03 -9.30
N THR A 271 -3.77 19.92 -8.05
CA THR A 271 -2.41 20.08 -7.53
C THR A 271 -1.50 18.88 -7.77
N ASN A 272 -2.06 17.75 -8.15
CA ASN A 272 -1.35 16.50 -8.41
C ASN A 272 -1.47 16.08 -9.88
N ARG A 273 -0.43 15.52 -10.48
CA ARG A 273 -0.38 15.12 -11.90
C ARG A 273 -1.49 14.14 -12.32
N TRP A 274 -2.02 13.34 -11.38
CA TRP A 274 -3.07 12.35 -11.57
C TRP A 274 -4.39 12.72 -10.88
N GLY A 275 -4.43 13.88 -10.21
CA GLY A 275 -5.60 14.33 -9.47
C GLY A 275 -5.99 13.45 -8.29
N GLN A 276 -5.05 12.68 -7.74
CA GLN A 276 -5.30 11.77 -6.63
C GLN A 276 -5.32 12.45 -5.25
N ASP A 277 -4.86 13.68 -5.17
CA ASP A 277 -4.74 14.48 -3.96
C ASP A 277 -4.96 15.95 -4.28
N TRP A 278 -5.81 16.63 -3.49
CA TRP A 278 -6.14 18.06 -3.65
C TRP A 278 -5.84 18.87 -2.38
N ASN A 279 -5.13 18.31 -1.40
CA ASN A 279 -4.91 18.91 -0.07
C ASN A 279 -4.24 20.29 -0.13
N ASN A 280 -3.40 20.56 -1.15
CA ASN A 280 -2.73 21.86 -1.39
C ASN A 280 -3.70 22.98 -1.85
N MET A 281 -4.99 22.70 -2.00
CA MET A 281 -6.00 23.74 -2.18
C MET A 281 -6.29 24.51 -0.89
N VAL A 282 -5.97 23.95 0.27
CA VAL A 282 -6.33 24.49 1.60
C VAL A 282 -5.09 24.64 2.48
N GLU A 283 -4.97 25.83 3.08
CA GLU A 283 -3.98 26.11 4.12
C GLU A 283 -4.68 26.18 5.48
N VAL A 284 -4.19 25.44 6.47
CA VAL A 284 -4.78 25.40 7.82
C VAL A 284 -4.18 26.50 8.69
N LYS A 285 -4.99 27.43 9.12
CA LYS A 285 -4.57 28.52 10.01
C LYS A 285 -4.43 28.06 11.45
N GLY A 286 -3.44 28.62 12.16
CA GLY A 286 -3.27 28.43 13.61
C GLY A 286 -2.49 27.18 14.02
N MET A 287 -1.96 26.37 13.08
CA MET A 287 -1.13 25.23 13.38
C MET A 287 0.21 25.31 12.62
N ASP A 288 1.13 26.14 13.15
CA ASP A 288 2.49 26.25 12.59
C ASP A 288 3.47 25.35 13.34
N LEU A 289 3.35 24.04 13.13
CA LEU A 289 4.27 23.05 13.69
C LEU A 289 5.69 23.21 13.14
N ASN A 290 5.84 23.72 11.93
CA ASN A 290 7.17 23.87 11.32
C ASN A 290 8.05 24.85 12.10
N SER A 291 7.51 25.97 12.55
CA SER A 291 8.26 26.94 13.36
C SER A 291 8.70 26.37 14.71
N ILE A 292 7.89 25.49 15.30
CA ILE A 292 8.20 24.84 16.57
C ILE A 292 9.24 23.71 16.36
N LEU A 293 9.03 22.86 15.38
CA LEU A 293 9.90 21.72 15.08
C LEU A 293 11.29 22.14 14.60
N LYS A 294 11.43 23.28 13.91
CA LYS A 294 12.74 23.88 13.57
C LYS A 294 13.64 24.14 14.79
N GLN A 295 13.08 24.21 15.99
CA GLN A 295 13.84 24.37 17.24
C GLN A 295 14.26 23.03 17.86
N LYS A 296 13.83 21.91 17.28
CA LYS A 296 14.21 20.54 17.68
C LYS A 296 15.29 19.98 16.77
N SER A 297 15.96 18.91 17.19
CA SER A 297 16.85 18.19 16.30
C SER A 297 16.11 17.07 15.55
N ALA A 298 16.70 16.57 14.48
CA ALA A 298 16.17 15.42 13.75
C ALA A 298 16.17 14.16 14.65
N GLU A 299 17.18 13.98 15.50
CA GLU A 299 17.27 12.89 16.48
C GLU A 299 16.13 12.95 17.50
N TRP A 300 15.75 14.17 17.92
CA TRP A 300 14.61 14.35 18.81
C TRP A 300 13.33 13.83 18.18
N ILE A 301 13.11 14.08 16.89
CA ILE A 301 11.91 13.62 16.15
C ILE A 301 11.84 12.10 16.15
N VAL A 302 12.94 11.42 15.81
CA VAL A 302 12.97 9.94 15.77
C VAL A 302 12.77 9.35 17.18
N LYS A 303 13.42 9.92 18.19
CA LYS A 303 13.24 9.49 19.59
C LYS A 303 11.84 9.78 20.13
N GLN A 304 11.21 10.86 19.68
CA GLN A 304 9.81 11.16 20.03
C GLN A 304 8.87 10.13 19.43
N GLY A 305 9.12 9.68 18.19
CA GLY A 305 8.41 8.57 17.59
C GLY A 305 8.55 7.29 18.41
N GLU A 306 9.77 6.84 18.77
CA GLU A 306 9.96 5.68 19.66
C GLU A 306 9.24 5.86 21.00
N ARG A 307 9.38 7.03 21.64
CA ARG A 307 8.70 7.34 22.91
C ARG A 307 7.19 7.17 22.84
N PHE A 308 6.60 7.51 21.69
CA PHE A 308 5.16 7.31 21.46
C PHE A 308 4.78 5.84 21.59
N TYR A 309 5.49 4.93 20.91
CA TYR A 309 5.20 3.48 20.98
C TYR A 309 5.53 2.88 22.35
N LEU A 310 6.63 3.27 22.99
CA LEU A 310 6.95 2.87 24.36
C LEU A 310 5.83 3.25 25.34
N SER A 311 5.24 4.43 25.16
CA SER A 311 4.12 4.90 25.98
C SER A 311 2.90 3.98 25.86
N LEU A 312 2.67 3.39 24.69
CA LEU A 312 1.61 2.40 24.45
C LEU A 312 1.94 1.01 25.01
N GLY A 313 3.18 0.75 25.40
CA GLY A 313 3.64 -0.54 25.95
C GLY A 313 4.27 -1.47 24.93
N PHE A 314 4.71 -0.96 23.80
CA PHE A 314 5.63 -1.70 22.92
C PHE A 314 7.02 -1.73 23.55
N ASP A 315 7.84 -2.70 23.13
CA ASP A 315 9.23 -2.79 23.54
C ASP A 315 10.09 -1.74 22.83
N SER A 316 11.30 -1.50 23.36
CA SER A 316 12.26 -0.60 22.71
C SER A 316 12.67 -1.13 21.34
N LEU A 317 13.00 -0.22 20.43
CA LEU A 317 13.59 -0.57 19.14
C LEU A 317 14.90 -1.34 19.33
N PRO A 318 15.17 -2.37 18.52
CA PRO A 318 16.39 -3.16 18.63
C PRO A 318 17.64 -2.32 18.33
N SER A 319 18.80 -2.74 18.83
CA SER A 319 20.07 -2.04 18.57
C SER A 319 20.37 -1.89 17.08
N THR A 320 19.99 -2.88 16.27
CA THR A 320 20.12 -2.85 14.80
C THR A 320 19.44 -1.65 14.17
N PHE A 321 18.27 -1.24 14.69
CA PHE A 321 17.59 -0.04 14.22
C PHE A 321 18.47 1.20 14.40
N TRP A 322 19.04 1.40 15.59
CA TRP A 322 19.85 2.59 15.89
C TRP A 322 21.22 2.58 15.21
N GLU A 323 21.83 1.41 15.09
CA GLU A 323 23.20 1.25 14.60
C GLU A 323 23.29 1.17 13.07
N LYS A 324 22.25 0.61 12.41
CA LYS A 324 22.32 0.25 11.00
C LYS A 324 21.33 1.03 10.11
N SER A 325 20.36 1.74 10.66
CA SER A 325 19.44 2.58 9.89
C SER A 325 20.14 3.78 9.27
N SER A 326 19.58 4.29 8.17
CA SER A 326 20.00 5.54 7.54
C SER A 326 18.92 6.61 7.76
N LEU A 327 18.92 7.23 8.94
CA LEU A 327 17.81 8.07 9.42
C LEU A 327 17.87 9.53 8.97
N TYR A 328 19.07 10.07 8.70
CA TYR A 328 19.28 11.50 8.52
C TYR A 328 19.83 11.82 7.12
N PRO A 329 19.69 13.07 6.63
CA PRO A 329 20.33 13.50 5.39
C PRO A 329 21.84 13.26 5.43
N LEU A 330 22.41 12.94 4.30
CA LEU A 330 23.86 12.84 4.17
C LEU A 330 24.53 14.22 4.37
N PRO A 331 25.78 14.24 4.89
CA PRO A 331 26.59 15.45 4.90
C PRO A 331 26.73 16.06 3.50
N LYS A 332 26.82 17.39 3.40
CA LYS A 332 26.90 18.10 2.10
C LYS A 332 28.12 17.72 1.27
N ASP A 333 29.17 17.23 1.90
CA ASP A 333 30.43 16.79 1.29
C ASP A 333 30.48 15.27 1.05
N ALA A 334 29.40 14.55 1.29
CA ALA A 334 29.32 13.12 1.02
C ALA A 334 29.65 12.81 -0.44
N LYS A 335 30.46 11.77 -0.67
CA LYS A 335 30.88 11.33 -1.99
C LYS A 335 29.92 10.31 -2.62
N TYR A 336 28.82 10.04 -1.95
CA TYR A 336 27.75 9.14 -2.39
C TYR A 336 26.38 9.78 -2.12
N LYS A 337 25.38 9.23 -2.76
CA LYS A 337 23.97 9.61 -2.58
C LYS A 337 23.22 8.45 -1.90
N LYS A 338 22.04 8.71 -1.37
CA LYS A 338 21.09 7.70 -0.91
C LYS A 338 19.70 8.00 -1.45
N ASN A 339 18.85 6.99 -1.49
CA ASN A 339 17.44 7.17 -1.75
C ASN A 339 16.84 8.07 -0.64
N SER A 340 16.07 9.07 -1.02
CA SER A 340 15.44 10.02 -0.10
C SER A 340 14.02 9.63 0.31
N HIS A 341 13.45 8.61 -0.32
CA HIS A 341 12.13 8.08 0.01
C HIS A 341 12.19 7.34 1.35
N ALA A 342 11.26 7.65 2.26
CA ALA A 342 11.17 6.95 3.54
C ALA A 342 10.72 5.49 3.34
N SER A 343 11.33 4.59 4.09
CA SER A 343 10.95 3.17 4.06
C SER A 343 11.43 2.41 5.30
N ALA A 344 10.66 1.42 5.71
CA ALA A 344 10.96 0.48 6.77
C ALA A 344 11.40 -0.87 6.21
N TRP A 345 12.36 -1.54 6.87
CA TRP A 345 13.02 -2.73 6.36
C TRP A 345 13.08 -3.84 7.42
N HIS A 346 12.52 -5.01 7.11
CA HIS A 346 12.66 -6.23 7.90
C HIS A 346 13.71 -7.12 7.22
N MET A 347 14.98 -6.88 7.53
CA MET A 347 16.13 -7.38 6.76
C MET A 347 16.27 -8.90 6.76
N ASP A 348 16.00 -9.55 7.89
CA ASP A 348 16.25 -10.99 8.11
C ASP A 348 15.01 -11.76 8.54
N LEU A 349 13.84 -11.14 8.51
CA LEU A 349 12.59 -11.65 9.07
C LEU A 349 12.71 -12.06 10.56
N ALA A 350 13.65 -11.44 11.26
CA ALA A 350 13.89 -11.64 12.70
C ALA A 350 14.17 -10.30 13.41
N ASN A 351 15.41 -10.00 13.74
CA ASN A 351 15.74 -8.87 14.60
C ASN A 351 16.53 -7.74 13.90
N ASP A 352 16.92 -7.90 12.65
CA ASP A 352 17.58 -6.82 11.89
C ASP A 352 16.52 -5.93 11.25
N LEU A 353 16.04 -4.95 12.02
CA LEU A 353 15.07 -3.95 11.61
C LEU A 353 15.80 -2.64 11.31
N ARG A 354 15.49 -2.03 10.17
CA ARG A 354 16.11 -0.77 9.76
C ARG A 354 15.08 0.17 9.16
N SER A 355 15.39 1.48 9.18
CA SER A 355 14.64 2.48 8.42
C SER A 355 15.58 3.36 7.60
N LEU A 356 15.16 3.63 6.37
CA LEU A 356 15.80 4.58 5.45
C LEU A 356 14.95 5.84 5.44
N MET A 357 15.49 6.94 5.95
CA MET A 357 14.82 8.23 6.03
C MET A 357 15.82 9.37 5.75
N SER A 358 15.32 10.58 5.63
CA SER A 358 16.14 11.82 5.56
C SER A 358 15.54 12.88 6.46
N VAL A 359 15.38 12.54 7.74
CA VAL A 359 14.65 13.32 8.76
C VAL A 359 15.27 14.70 8.92
N THR A 360 14.45 15.72 8.69
CA THR A 360 14.72 17.12 8.99
C THR A 360 13.63 17.69 9.89
N PRO A 361 13.92 18.73 10.71
CA PRO A 361 12.95 19.25 11.69
C PRO A 361 11.79 20.01 11.02
N ASN A 362 10.76 19.29 10.59
CA ASN A 362 9.49 19.83 10.07
C ASN A 362 8.32 18.87 10.34
N ALA A 363 7.10 19.33 10.07
CA ALA A 363 5.87 18.59 10.32
C ALA A 363 5.74 17.33 9.47
N ASP A 364 6.14 17.39 8.20
CA ASP A 364 6.06 16.26 7.28
C ASP A 364 6.94 15.09 7.77
N TRP A 365 8.20 15.37 8.15
CA TRP A 365 9.07 14.35 8.71
C TRP A 365 8.65 13.88 10.11
N TYR A 366 8.01 14.75 10.91
CA TYR A 366 7.47 14.35 12.18
C TYR A 366 6.35 13.30 12.00
N GLU A 367 5.41 13.54 11.09
CA GLU A 367 4.35 12.59 10.74
C GLU A 367 4.93 11.32 10.09
N THR A 368 5.84 11.48 9.11
CA THR A 368 6.49 10.36 8.40
C THR A 368 7.23 9.43 9.36
N VAL A 369 7.96 9.96 10.36
CA VAL A 369 8.65 9.12 11.36
C VAL A 369 7.67 8.25 12.14
N HIS A 370 6.52 8.80 12.56
CA HIS A 370 5.52 8.00 13.28
C HIS A 370 4.90 6.93 12.37
N HIS A 371 4.73 7.22 11.09
CA HIS A 371 4.27 6.28 10.08
C HIS A 371 5.29 5.14 9.87
N GLU A 372 6.54 5.46 9.57
CA GLU A 372 7.60 4.45 9.32
C GLU A 372 7.85 3.56 10.54
N LEU A 373 7.81 4.15 11.74
CA LEU A 373 7.90 3.36 12.97
C LEU A 373 6.68 2.44 13.14
N GLY A 374 5.52 2.77 12.57
CA GLY A 374 4.37 1.87 12.52
C GLY A 374 4.71 0.54 11.84
N HIS A 375 5.41 0.61 10.72
CA HIS A 375 5.91 -0.58 10.02
C HIS A 375 6.95 -1.33 10.86
N ILE A 376 7.91 -0.63 11.47
CA ILE A 376 8.96 -1.24 12.31
C ILE A 376 8.34 -1.98 13.51
N TYR A 377 7.38 -1.37 14.20
CA TYR A 377 6.70 -2.01 15.34
C TYR A 377 5.78 -3.14 14.90
N TYR A 378 5.25 -3.11 13.69
CA TYR A 378 4.53 -4.24 13.12
C TYR A 378 5.48 -5.41 12.87
N TYR A 379 6.66 -5.18 12.25
CA TYR A 379 7.71 -6.19 12.07
C TYR A 379 8.11 -6.82 13.40
N GLN A 380 8.38 -5.99 14.42
CA GLN A 380 8.76 -6.45 15.75
C GLN A 380 7.64 -7.30 16.39
N SER A 381 6.38 -6.92 16.24
CA SER A 381 5.24 -7.59 16.87
C SER A 381 4.99 -8.98 16.31
N TYR A 382 5.01 -9.18 15.01
CA TYR A 382 4.80 -10.50 14.43
C TYR A 382 6.07 -11.38 14.40
N THR A 383 7.23 -10.82 14.76
CA THR A 383 8.45 -11.61 14.96
C THR A 383 8.40 -12.28 16.34
N ASN A 384 7.51 -13.24 16.48
CA ASN A 384 7.28 -14.01 17.69
C ASN A 384 7.19 -15.51 17.37
N PRO A 385 7.30 -16.41 18.37
CA PRO A 385 7.32 -17.87 18.14
C PRO A 385 6.04 -18.45 17.52
N ASP A 386 4.90 -17.78 17.69
CA ASP A 386 3.60 -18.25 17.20
C ASP A 386 3.39 -17.95 15.70
N VAL A 387 4.23 -17.09 15.12
CA VAL A 387 4.19 -16.74 13.70
C VAL A 387 5.34 -17.42 12.95
N PRO A 388 5.04 -18.41 12.11
CA PRO A 388 6.03 -19.05 11.25
C PRO A 388 6.75 -18.04 10.35
N LEU A 389 8.01 -18.29 10.04
CA LEU A 389 8.87 -17.36 9.29
C LEU A 389 8.24 -16.85 7.99
N LEU A 390 7.63 -17.73 7.21
CA LEU A 390 7.02 -17.41 5.92
C LEU A 390 5.70 -16.62 6.02
N LEU A 391 5.17 -16.44 7.23
CA LEU A 391 3.96 -15.67 7.53
C LEU A 391 4.29 -14.42 8.39
N ARG A 392 5.58 -14.07 8.53
CA ARG A 392 6.05 -12.85 9.18
C ARG A 392 5.90 -11.64 8.27
N GLU A 393 4.66 -11.29 8.05
CA GLU A 393 4.20 -10.13 7.27
C GLU A 393 2.92 -9.58 7.90
N GLY A 394 2.39 -8.47 7.43
CA GLY A 394 1.09 -7.96 7.89
C GLY A 394 -0.04 -8.94 7.55
N ALA A 395 -1.21 -8.78 8.17
CA ALA A 395 -2.38 -9.56 7.82
C ALA A 395 -2.71 -9.48 6.31
N ASN A 396 -2.36 -8.38 5.70
CA ASN A 396 -2.11 -8.13 4.28
C ASN A 396 -1.40 -6.77 4.16
N ARG A 397 -1.05 -6.37 2.94
CA ARG A 397 -0.33 -5.12 2.65
C ARG A 397 -1.11 -3.87 3.10
N ALA A 398 -2.44 -3.85 2.93
CA ALA A 398 -3.27 -2.72 3.38
C ALA A 398 -3.26 -2.54 4.91
N PHE A 399 -3.15 -3.61 5.70
CA PHE A 399 -3.00 -3.51 7.16
C PHE A 399 -1.69 -2.84 7.54
N HIS A 400 -0.60 -3.15 6.84
CA HIS A 400 0.71 -2.52 7.11
C HIS A 400 0.64 -1.01 6.91
N GLU A 401 0.12 -0.58 5.77
CA GLU A 401 -0.07 0.84 5.45
C GLU A 401 -1.08 1.53 6.39
N ALA A 402 -2.14 0.82 6.79
CA ALA A 402 -3.16 1.35 7.70
C ALA A 402 -2.57 1.70 9.07
N ILE A 403 -1.72 0.82 9.61
CA ILE A 403 -1.07 1.04 10.91
C ILE A 403 -0.11 2.23 10.85
N GLY A 404 0.76 2.29 9.82
CA GLY A 404 1.65 3.44 9.63
C GLY A 404 0.88 4.76 9.57
N SER A 405 -0.11 4.83 8.68
CA SER A 405 -0.94 6.03 8.51
C SER A 405 -1.78 6.38 9.75
N GLN A 406 -2.26 5.39 10.50
CA GLN A 406 -2.98 5.61 11.75
C GLN A 406 -2.09 6.26 12.81
N MET A 407 -0.83 5.83 12.92
CA MET A 407 0.11 6.43 13.87
C MET A 407 0.51 7.85 13.45
N GLY A 408 0.66 8.09 12.14
CA GLY A 408 0.82 9.44 11.60
C GLY A 408 -0.37 10.34 11.99
N LEU A 409 -1.61 9.90 11.74
CA LEU A 409 -2.83 10.62 12.14
C LEU A 409 -2.88 10.88 13.64
N ALA A 410 -2.58 9.89 14.48
CA ALA A 410 -2.59 10.00 15.93
C ALA A 410 -1.54 10.99 16.45
N ALA A 411 -0.34 10.99 15.85
CA ALA A 411 0.73 11.91 16.20
C ALA A 411 0.45 13.37 15.84
N MET A 412 -0.49 13.62 14.92
CA MET A 412 -0.91 14.96 14.50
C MET A 412 -2.20 15.45 15.20
N GLN A 413 -2.71 14.70 16.18
CA GLN A 413 -3.86 15.11 16.98
C GLN A 413 -3.48 16.21 17.98
N LYS A 414 -4.29 17.27 18.02
CA LYS A 414 -4.05 18.45 18.88
C LYS A 414 -3.85 18.11 20.36
N PRO A 415 -4.65 17.22 21.01
CA PRO A 415 -4.43 16.86 22.40
C PRO A 415 -3.07 16.20 22.63
N PHE A 416 -2.64 15.31 21.74
CA PHE A 416 -1.31 14.70 21.83
C PHE A 416 -0.19 15.74 21.67
N LEU A 417 -0.29 16.62 20.66
CA LEU A 417 0.70 17.69 20.44
C LEU A 417 0.80 18.65 21.65
N ALA A 418 -0.32 18.92 22.32
CA ALA A 418 -0.35 19.69 23.55
C ALA A 418 0.27 18.91 24.73
N HIS A 419 -0.04 17.63 24.86
CA HIS A 419 0.51 16.75 25.90
C HIS A 419 2.04 16.70 25.89
N ILE A 420 2.63 16.64 24.70
CA ILE A 420 4.11 16.66 24.56
C ILE A 420 4.72 18.07 24.44
N ASN A 421 3.93 19.12 24.68
CA ASN A 421 4.32 20.54 24.64
C ASN A 421 4.86 21.01 23.26
N LEU A 422 4.34 20.44 22.16
CA LEU A 422 4.57 20.94 20.80
C LEU A 422 3.58 22.04 20.42
N LEU A 423 2.37 22.04 21.00
CA LEU A 423 1.41 23.11 20.84
C LEU A 423 0.95 23.58 22.22
N PRO A 424 0.66 24.89 22.41
CA PRO A 424 -0.08 25.35 23.58
C PRO A 424 -1.46 24.68 23.63
N ALA A 425 -1.91 24.27 24.83
CA ALA A 425 -3.20 23.61 25.01
C ALA A 425 -4.41 24.49 24.54
N ASP A 426 -4.26 25.81 24.62
CA ASP A 426 -5.24 26.81 24.21
C ASP A 426 -5.07 27.28 22.75
N SER A 427 -4.22 26.63 21.96
CA SER A 427 -4.01 26.94 20.54
C SER A 427 -5.35 26.97 19.79
N LYS A 428 -5.63 28.05 19.08
CA LYS A 428 -6.79 28.14 18.20
C LYS A 428 -6.41 27.67 16.80
N THR A 429 -6.92 26.51 16.43
CA THR A 429 -6.80 25.95 15.08
C THR A 429 -8.14 26.07 14.36
N ASP A 430 -8.12 26.25 13.05
CA ASP A 430 -9.33 26.11 12.23
C ASP A 430 -9.57 24.63 11.94
N ASP A 431 -10.31 23.98 12.85
CA ASP A 431 -10.56 22.53 12.79
C ASP A 431 -11.36 22.13 11.55
N MET A 432 -12.21 23.05 11.02
CA MET A 432 -12.95 22.78 9.79
C MET A 432 -12.04 22.84 8.55
N GLN A 433 -11.08 23.78 8.51
CA GLN A 433 -10.07 23.80 7.46
C GLN A 433 -9.16 22.55 7.52
N LYS A 434 -8.84 22.06 8.74
CA LYS A 434 -8.10 20.82 8.90
C LYS A 434 -8.87 19.63 8.35
N LEU A 435 -10.13 19.46 8.73
CA LEU A 435 -11.00 18.40 8.20
C LEU A 435 -11.14 18.47 6.68
N LEU A 436 -11.26 19.67 6.12
CA LEU A 436 -11.34 19.86 4.67
C LEU A 436 -10.02 19.44 4.00
N LYS A 437 -8.88 19.83 4.55
CA LYS A 437 -7.56 19.43 4.03
C LYS A 437 -7.38 17.92 4.07
N ASP A 438 -7.73 17.29 5.19
CA ASP A 438 -7.67 15.84 5.37
C ASP A 438 -8.63 15.12 4.40
N ALA A 439 -9.85 15.62 4.18
CA ALA A 439 -10.77 15.03 3.22
C ALA A 439 -10.31 15.18 1.76
N LEU A 440 -9.66 16.29 1.42
CA LEU A 440 -9.07 16.52 0.10
C LEU A 440 -7.85 15.60 -0.16
N ASN A 441 -7.32 14.96 0.87
CA ASN A 441 -6.38 13.86 0.78
C ASN A 441 -7.12 12.50 0.79
N TYR A 442 -7.64 12.08 1.93
CA TYR A 442 -8.17 10.73 2.14
C TYR A 442 -9.38 10.37 1.27
N ILE A 443 -10.39 11.26 1.19
CA ILE A 443 -11.61 10.99 0.42
C ILE A 443 -11.39 11.13 -1.09
N VAL A 444 -10.59 12.12 -1.50
CA VAL A 444 -10.29 12.34 -2.92
C VAL A 444 -9.44 11.22 -3.50
N PHE A 445 -8.60 10.61 -2.69
CA PHE A 445 -7.77 9.49 -3.11
C PHE A 445 -8.58 8.22 -3.44
N MET A 446 -9.69 7.98 -2.74
CA MET A 446 -10.47 6.75 -2.88
C MET A 446 -10.95 6.46 -4.33
N PRO A 447 -11.60 7.39 -5.06
CA PRO A 447 -12.02 7.16 -6.43
C PRO A 447 -10.85 6.93 -7.41
N PHE A 448 -9.69 7.51 -7.14
CA PHE A 448 -8.50 7.25 -7.93
C PHE A 448 -7.96 5.84 -7.68
N SER A 449 -7.74 5.47 -6.43
CA SER A 449 -7.15 4.17 -6.06
C SER A 449 -8.12 3.01 -6.33
N ALA A 450 -9.26 2.99 -5.64
CA ALA A 450 -10.24 1.90 -5.74
C ALA A 450 -11.00 1.88 -7.09
N GLY A 451 -11.07 3.03 -7.76
CA GLY A 451 -11.79 3.19 -9.04
C GLY A 451 -10.86 3.15 -10.25
N VAL A 452 -10.16 4.27 -10.49
CA VAL A 452 -9.38 4.45 -11.73
C VAL A 452 -8.28 3.41 -11.87
N MET A 453 -7.40 3.31 -10.88
CA MET A 453 -6.24 2.40 -10.93
C MET A 453 -6.69 0.94 -10.95
N THR A 454 -7.53 0.56 -10.00
CA THR A 454 -7.94 -0.84 -9.84
C THR A 454 -8.76 -1.34 -11.04
N GLU A 455 -9.74 -0.57 -11.54
CA GLU A 455 -10.53 -0.98 -12.71
C GLU A 455 -9.70 -0.96 -13.99
N PHE A 456 -8.76 0.00 -14.14
CA PHE A 456 -7.87 0.02 -15.29
C PHE A 456 -6.93 -1.20 -15.33
N GLU A 457 -6.33 -1.57 -14.20
CA GLU A 457 -5.42 -2.72 -14.14
C GLU A 457 -6.16 -4.05 -14.23
N HIS A 458 -7.40 -4.11 -13.72
CA HIS A 458 -8.29 -5.24 -13.98
C HIS A 458 -8.54 -5.41 -15.48
N ASP A 459 -9.03 -4.36 -16.17
CA ASP A 459 -9.27 -4.40 -17.62
C ASP A 459 -7.98 -4.75 -18.38
N PHE A 460 -6.84 -4.23 -17.93
CA PHE A 460 -5.54 -4.43 -18.55
C PHE A 460 -5.08 -5.88 -18.49
N TYR A 461 -5.13 -6.53 -17.32
CA TYR A 461 -4.61 -7.88 -17.11
C TYR A 461 -5.65 -8.98 -17.29
N VAL A 462 -6.86 -8.81 -16.76
CA VAL A 462 -7.94 -9.81 -16.83
C VAL A 462 -8.59 -9.82 -18.19
N ASP A 463 -9.05 -8.65 -18.66
CA ASP A 463 -9.79 -8.52 -19.93
C ASP A 463 -8.86 -8.37 -21.14
N ASN A 464 -7.53 -8.34 -20.91
CA ASN A 464 -6.54 -8.13 -21.96
C ASN A 464 -6.86 -6.91 -22.84
N LEU A 465 -7.13 -5.76 -22.19
CA LEU A 465 -7.48 -4.50 -22.87
C LEU A 465 -6.59 -4.27 -24.10
N PRO A 466 -7.16 -4.04 -25.28
CA PRO A 466 -6.37 -3.82 -26.50
C PRO A 466 -5.57 -2.51 -26.44
N SER A 467 -4.34 -2.52 -26.96
CA SER A 467 -3.44 -1.37 -26.92
C SER A 467 -3.96 -0.11 -27.65
N GLY A 468 -4.91 -0.29 -28.58
CA GLY A 468 -5.61 0.83 -29.22
C GLY A 468 -6.74 1.43 -28.38
N GLN A 469 -6.88 1.03 -27.11
CA GLN A 469 -7.90 1.53 -26.19
C GLN A 469 -7.35 1.97 -24.83
N TYR A 470 -6.05 1.89 -24.61
CA TYR A 470 -5.43 2.17 -23.29
C TYR A 470 -5.72 3.58 -22.80
N ASN A 471 -5.46 4.58 -23.65
CA ASN A 471 -5.60 5.97 -23.24
C ASN A 471 -7.08 6.40 -23.16
N LYS A 472 -7.91 5.94 -24.08
CA LYS A 472 -9.35 6.17 -24.05
C LYS A 472 -9.98 5.60 -22.77
N ARG A 473 -9.68 4.33 -22.45
CA ARG A 473 -10.22 3.67 -21.25
C ARG A 473 -9.76 4.36 -19.96
N TRP A 474 -8.50 4.74 -19.87
CA TRP A 474 -7.98 5.52 -18.75
C TRP A 474 -8.80 6.79 -18.49
N TRP A 475 -9.01 7.60 -19.52
CA TRP A 475 -9.75 8.85 -19.38
C TRP A 475 -11.26 8.67 -19.19
N GLU A 476 -11.84 7.59 -19.66
CA GLU A 476 -13.22 7.20 -19.30
C GLU A 476 -13.33 6.93 -17.78
N LEU A 477 -12.38 6.20 -17.22
CA LEU A 477 -12.33 5.90 -15.78
C LEU A 477 -12.04 7.14 -14.93
N VAL A 478 -11.09 7.96 -15.33
CA VAL A 478 -10.76 9.23 -14.66
C VAL A 478 -11.99 10.15 -14.64
N LYS A 479 -12.69 10.28 -15.76
CA LYS A 479 -13.93 11.06 -15.81
C LYS A 479 -15.03 10.44 -14.93
N LYS A 480 -15.21 9.13 -14.99
CA LYS A 480 -16.25 8.40 -14.23
C LYS A 480 -16.05 8.56 -12.73
N TYR A 481 -14.84 8.28 -12.24
CA TYR A 481 -14.57 8.18 -10.82
C TYR A 481 -14.11 9.49 -10.18
N GLN A 482 -13.26 10.26 -10.87
CA GLN A 482 -12.73 11.50 -10.31
C GLN A 482 -13.48 12.77 -10.77
N GLY A 483 -14.30 12.69 -11.83
CA GLY A 483 -14.88 13.90 -12.40
C GLY A 483 -13.83 14.84 -13.01
N ILE A 484 -12.72 14.28 -13.45
CA ILE A 484 -11.59 14.99 -14.07
C ILE A 484 -11.57 14.65 -15.56
N VAL A 485 -11.18 15.61 -16.38
CA VAL A 485 -11.02 15.44 -17.82
C VAL A 485 -9.66 15.97 -18.29
N PRO A 486 -9.10 15.44 -19.37
CA PRO A 486 -7.88 15.99 -19.93
C PRO A 486 -8.14 17.42 -20.41
N PRO A 487 -7.16 18.32 -20.36
CA PRO A 487 -7.33 19.70 -20.79
C PRO A 487 -7.57 19.85 -22.30
N GLN A 488 -7.23 18.84 -23.07
CA GLN A 488 -7.40 18.72 -24.51
C GLN A 488 -7.59 17.25 -24.88
N GLU A 489 -8.09 16.96 -26.07
CA GLU A 489 -8.19 15.59 -26.57
C GLU A 489 -6.82 14.90 -26.59
N ARG A 490 -6.79 13.64 -26.11
CA ARG A 490 -5.57 12.84 -25.99
C ARG A 490 -5.81 11.47 -26.63
N GLY A 491 -5.18 11.27 -27.80
CA GLY A 491 -5.33 10.06 -28.59
C GLY A 491 -4.57 8.85 -28.06
N GLU A 492 -4.63 7.78 -28.84
CA GLU A 492 -3.98 6.51 -28.50
C GLU A 492 -2.47 6.49 -28.76
N GLU A 493 -1.88 7.56 -29.25
CA GLU A 493 -0.42 7.75 -29.25
C GLU A 493 0.14 7.90 -27.84
N TYR A 494 -0.70 8.30 -26.87
CA TYR A 494 -0.39 8.37 -25.45
C TYR A 494 -0.72 7.06 -24.72
N MET A 495 -0.15 6.91 -23.55
CA MET A 495 -0.59 6.01 -22.49
C MET A 495 -0.45 6.74 -21.15
N ASP A 496 -1.41 7.62 -20.84
CA ASP A 496 -1.32 8.46 -19.64
C ASP A 496 -1.35 7.65 -18.34
N ALA A 497 -1.98 6.46 -18.35
CA ALA A 497 -1.90 5.49 -17.27
C ALA A 497 -0.44 5.13 -16.91
N ALA A 498 0.41 4.86 -17.92
CA ALA A 498 1.80 4.48 -17.71
C ALA A 498 2.67 5.61 -17.14
N THR A 499 2.17 6.86 -17.09
CA THR A 499 2.88 7.94 -16.39
C THR A 499 2.84 7.80 -14.86
N LYS A 500 1.94 6.94 -14.33
CA LYS A 500 1.89 6.57 -12.92
C LYS A 500 2.91 5.45 -12.66
N THR A 501 3.84 5.70 -11.74
CA THR A 501 4.95 4.79 -11.44
C THR A 501 4.46 3.38 -11.11
N HIS A 502 3.48 3.27 -10.24
CA HIS A 502 2.93 2.00 -9.76
C HIS A 502 2.40 1.07 -10.86
N ILE A 503 1.90 1.59 -11.97
CA ILE A 503 1.50 0.74 -13.12
C ILE A 503 2.72 0.02 -13.73
N ASN A 504 3.92 0.62 -13.60
CA ASN A 504 5.15 0.07 -14.14
C ASN A 504 5.87 -0.85 -13.15
N ASP A 505 6.05 -0.41 -11.90
CA ASP A 505 6.95 -1.00 -10.91
C ASP A 505 6.25 -1.71 -9.74
N ASP A 506 4.96 -1.43 -9.49
CA ASP A 506 4.16 -2.06 -8.43
C ASP A 506 2.72 -2.38 -8.94
N PRO A 507 2.60 -3.17 -10.03
CA PRO A 507 1.36 -3.32 -10.78
C PRO A 507 0.32 -4.17 -10.07
N ALA A 508 -0.94 -3.84 -10.33
CA ALA A 508 -2.13 -4.56 -9.90
C ALA A 508 -2.33 -4.67 -8.37
N GLN A 509 -1.84 -3.67 -7.62
CA GLN A 509 -1.94 -3.63 -6.16
C GLN A 509 -2.44 -2.28 -5.61
N TYR A 510 -2.76 -1.31 -6.46
CA TYR A 510 -3.07 0.05 -6.00
C TYR A 510 -4.34 0.16 -5.13
N TYR A 511 -5.20 -0.86 -5.11
CA TYR A 511 -6.33 -0.97 -4.17
C TYR A 511 -5.88 -1.02 -2.71
N ASP A 512 -4.65 -1.43 -2.42
CA ASP A 512 -4.09 -1.52 -1.07
C ASP A 512 -4.21 -0.20 -0.31
N TYR A 513 -3.93 0.91 -1.00
CA TYR A 513 -3.99 2.25 -0.41
C TYR A 513 -5.41 2.68 -0.06
N ALA A 514 -6.40 2.33 -0.91
CA ALA A 514 -7.80 2.62 -0.59
C ALA A 514 -8.27 1.80 0.62
N LEU A 515 -7.91 0.51 0.66
CA LEU A 515 -8.24 -0.38 1.78
C LEU A 515 -7.55 0.08 3.06
N SER A 516 -6.28 0.54 2.98
CA SER A 516 -5.53 1.02 4.14
C SER A 516 -6.17 2.26 4.78
N TYR A 517 -6.65 3.20 3.97
CA TYR A 517 -7.34 4.38 4.50
C TYR A 517 -8.66 4.02 5.19
N VAL A 518 -9.41 3.06 4.64
CA VAL A 518 -10.62 2.58 5.30
C VAL A 518 -10.31 1.92 6.65
N LEU A 519 -9.30 1.04 6.68
CA LEU A 519 -8.83 0.36 7.90
C LEU A 519 -8.35 1.35 8.96
N LEU A 520 -7.55 2.35 8.56
CA LEU A 520 -7.07 3.41 9.44
C LEU A 520 -8.23 4.03 10.22
N PHE A 521 -9.30 4.47 9.52
CA PHE A 521 -10.43 5.11 10.18
C PHE A 521 -11.27 4.12 11.01
N GLN A 522 -11.38 2.84 10.61
CA GLN A 522 -12.06 1.83 11.44
C GLN A 522 -11.30 1.58 12.75
N PHE A 523 -9.99 1.46 12.72
CA PHE A 523 -9.17 1.31 13.92
C PHE A 523 -9.20 2.55 14.78
N HIS A 524 -9.08 3.73 14.17
CA HIS A 524 -9.11 5.01 14.88
C HIS A 524 -10.46 5.23 15.58
N GLU A 525 -11.57 4.99 14.88
CA GLU A 525 -12.91 5.11 15.46
C GLU A 525 -13.12 4.11 16.62
N TYR A 526 -12.67 2.86 16.44
CA TYR A 526 -12.77 1.86 17.50
C TYR A 526 -12.01 2.29 18.76
N ILE A 527 -10.76 2.73 18.61
CA ILE A 527 -9.93 3.21 19.72
C ILE A 527 -10.59 4.42 20.38
N ALA A 528 -11.00 5.42 19.61
CA ALA A 528 -11.63 6.61 20.15
C ALA A 528 -12.87 6.28 20.96
N LYS A 529 -13.80 5.49 20.42
CA LYS A 529 -15.10 5.23 21.04
C LYS A 529 -15.06 4.20 22.16
N ASN A 530 -14.21 3.17 22.06
CA ASN A 530 -14.26 2.02 22.97
C ASN A 530 -13.13 2.02 24.02
N ILE A 531 -12.05 2.75 23.79
CA ILE A 531 -10.90 2.77 24.69
C ILE A 531 -10.71 4.14 25.32
N LEU A 532 -10.70 5.22 24.50
CA LEU A 532 -10.39 6.57 24.98
C LEU A 532 -11.62 7.39 25.37
N HIS A 533 -12.74 7.17 24.71
CA HIS A 533 -14.02 7.89 24.85
C HIS A 533 -14.03 9.39 24.54
N PRO A 534 -13.02 9.97 23.85
CA PRO A 534 -13.06 11.36 23.40
C PRO A 534 -13.75 11.47 22.04
N ASP A 535 -13.85 12.71 21.56
CA ASP A 535 -14.16 12.99 20.17
C ASP A 535 -13.10 12.37 19.25
N VAL A 536 -13.51 11.75 18.15
CA VAL A 536 -12.60 11.12 17.16
C VAL A 536 -11.59 12.11 16.55
N HIS A 537 -11.88 13.42 16.62
CA HIS A 537 -11.01 14.51 16.13
C HIS A 537 -10.06 15.07 17.20
N ALA A 538 -10.14 14.55 18.42
CA ALA A 538 -9.38 15.05 19.57
C ALA A 538 -8.87 13.91 20.45
N THR A 539 -8.21 12.92 19.82
CA THR A 539 -7.66 11.74 20.52
C THR A 539 -6.24 12.02 21.02
N ASP A 540 -5.89 11.34 22.11
CA ASP A 540 -4.53 11.25 22.62
C ASP A 540 -4.25 9.79 23.00
N TYR A 541 -3.42 9.10 22.18
CA TYR A 541 -3.05 7.70 22.41
C TYR A 541 -1.94 7.57 23.45
N PHE A 542 -1.17 8.64 23.68
CA PHE A 542 0.03 8.62 24.50
C PHE A 542 -0.26 8.16 25.94
N ASP A 543 0.65 7.35 26.51
CA ASP A 543 0.54 6.72 27.84
C ASP A 543 -0.69 5.79 28.02
N ASN A 544 -1.37 5.40 26.95
CA ASN A 544 -2.53 4.51 27.03
C ASN A 544 -2.19 3.06 26.66
N LYS A 545 -1.98 2.20 27.67
CA LYS A 545 -1.64 0.79 27.48
C LYS A 545 -2.77 -0.05 26.86
N GLU A 546 -4.04 0.35 27.00
CA GLU A 546 -5.16 -0.37 26.40
C GLU A 546 -5.21 -0.16 24.88
N VAL A 547 -4.81 1.04 24.40
CA VAL A 547 -4.58 1.25 22.96
C VAL A 547 -3.47 0.32 22.45
N GLY A 548 -2.34 0.23 23.20
CA GLY A 548 -1.26 -0.68 22.84
C GLY A 548 -1.68 -2.15 22.81
N LYS A 549 -2.50 -2.61 23.77
CA LYS A 549 -3.05 -3.98 23.76
C LYS A 549 -3.95 -4.24 22.56
N PHE A 550 -4.79 -3.28 22.20
CA PHE A 550 -5.64 -3.39 21.01
C PHE A 550 -4.79 -3.54 19.74
N LEU A 551 -3.78 -2.69 19.57
CA LEU A 551 -2.89 -2.76 18.42
C LEU A 551 -2.11 -4.07 18.39
N LYS A 552 -1.49 -4.50 19.50
CA LYS A 552 -0.75 -5.77 19.59
C LYS A 552 -1.60 -6.97 19.19
N LYS A 553 -2.88 -7.02 19.60
CA LYS A 553 -3.80 -8.08 19.20
C LYS A 553 -3.89 -8.24 17.67
N ILE A 554 -3.72 -7.15 16.92
CA ILE A 554 -3.72 -7.16 15.46
C ILE A 554 -2.32 -7.49 14.91
N LEU A 555 -1.30 -6.81 15.43
CA LEU A 555 0.05 -6.87 14.87
C LEU A 555 0.76 -8.20 15.13
N GLU A 556 0.50 -8.83 16.28
CA GLU A 556 1.16 -10.09 16.68
C GLU A 556 0.72 -11.31 15.88
N THR A 557 -0.37 -11.21 15.10
CA THR A 557 -0.88 -12.34 14.31
C THR A 557 -0.10 -12.60 13.02
N GLY A 558 0.60 -11.60 12.49
CA GLY A 558 1.15 -11.69 11.15
C GLY A 558 0.08 -12.10 10.12
N ALA A 559 0.45 -12.90 9.12
CA ALA A 559 -0.47 -13.45 8.12
C ALA A 559 -1.10 -14.80 8.53
N THR A 560 -1.04 -15.18 9.82
CA THR A 560 -1.60 -16.48 10.28
C THR A 560 -3.12 -16.52 10.30
N VAL A 561 -3.80 -15.38 10.38
CA VAL A 561 -5.25 -15.23 10.45
C VAL A 561 -5.77 -14.59 9.15
N ASP A 562 -6.95 -15.01 8.68
CA ASP A 562 -7.62 -14.28 7.59
C ASP A 562 -7.90 -12.83 8.02
N TRP A 563 -7.51 -11.86 7.21
CA TRP A 563 -7.59 -10.44 7.54
C TRP A 563 -9.03 -9.95 7.79
N ARG A 564 -10.03 -10.55 7.12
CA ARG A 564 -11.46 -10.22 7.31
C ARG A 564 -11.93 -10.66 8.68
N LYS A 565 -11.52 -11.87 9.07
CA LYS A 565 -11.78 -12.42 10.41
C LYS A 565 -11.08 -11.58 11.47
N LEU A 566 -9.82 -11.24 11.28
CA LEU A 566 -9.04 -10.41 12.20
C LEU A 566 -9.69 -9.03 12.40
N LEU A 567 -10.10 -8.36 11.32
CA LEU A 567 -10.81 -7.09 11.38
C LEU A 567 -12.11 -7.20 12.17
N LYS A 568 -12.94 -8.21 11.84
CA LYS A 568 -14.21 -8.45 12.50
C LYS A 568 -14.08 -8.74 14.01
N GLU A 569 -13.11 -9.57 14.39
CA GLU A 569 -12.83 -9.92 15.78
C GLU A 569 -12.20 -8.78 16.58
N SER A 570 -11.53 -7.86 15.91
CA SER A 570 -10.87 -6.71 16.53
C SER A 570 -11.80 -5.51 16.69
N THR A 571 -12.62 -5.21 15.68
CA THR A 571 -13.45 -4.00 15.65
C THR A 571 -14.96 -4.28 15.79
N GLY A 572 -15.39 -5.54 15.62
CA GLY A 572 -16.81 -5.93 15.56
C GLY A 572 -17.46 -5.68 14.20
N GLU A 573 -16.77 -5.09 13.24
CA GLU A 573 -17.32 -4.68 11.94
C GLU A 573 -16.54 -5.31 10.77
N ASP A 574 -17.23 -5.55 9.66
CA ASP A 574 -16.59 -5.87 8.39
C ASP A 574 -16.04 -4.59 7.74
N MET A 575 -15.18 -4.72 6.72
CA MET A 575 -14.62 -3.55 6.03
C MET A 575 -15.71 -2.66 5.43
N SER A 576 -15.72 -1.40 5.81
CA SER A 576 -16.67 -0.37 5.37
C SER A 576 -16.09 1.03 5.57
N ALA A 577 -16.40 1.95 4.67
CA ALA A 577 -16.02 3.36 4.81
C ALA A 577 -16.86 4.13 5.86
N LYS A 578 -17.73 3.47 6.61
CA LYS A 578 -18.61 4.11 7.60
C LYS A 578 -17.84 4.92 8.65
N ALA A 579 -16.76 4.35 9.19
CA ALA A 579 -15.92 5.07 10.18
C ALA A 579 -15.27 6.30 9.59
N MET A 580 -14.75 6.20 8.35
CA MET A 580 -14.23 7.34 7.60
C MET A 580 -15.32 8.42 7.39
N LEU A 581 -16.52 8.03 7.00
CA LEU A 581 -17.65 8.97 6.82
C LEU A 581 -18.08 9.60 8.15
N ASN A 582 -18.07 8.87 9.25
CA ASN A 582 -18.36 9.43 10.59
C ASN A 582 -17.32 10.49 10.98
N TYR A 583 -16.05 10.25 10.67
CA TYR A 583 -14.98 11.21 10.91
C TYR A 583 -15.20 12.51 10.11
N PHE A 584 -15.64 12.42 8.86
CA PHE A 584 -15.88 13.59 8.01
C PHE A 584 -17.33 14.12 8.02
N ASP A 585 -18.24 13.60 8.86
CA ASP A 585 -19.64 14.06 8.91
C ASP A 585 -19.80 15.57 9.22
N PRO A 586 -19.02 16.19 10.14
CA PRO A 586 -19.09 17.64 10.33
C PRO A 586 -18.77 18.43 9.06
N LEU A 587 -17.76 17.97 8.30
CA LEU A 587 -17.38 18.58 7.03
C LEU A 587 -18.45 18.39 5.96
N LEU A 588 -19.06 17.22 5.85
CA LEU A 588 -20.15 16.95 4.91
C LEU A 588 -21.32 17.92 5.11
N LYS A 589 -21.68 18.17 6.38
CA LYS A 589 -22.73 19.14 6.74
C LYS A 589 -22.37 20.56 6.33
N GLU A 590 -21.12 20.95 6.50
CA GLU A 590 -20.65 22.30 6.14
C GLU A 590 -20.54 22.46 4.61
N LEU A 591 -20.01 21.47 3.89
CA LEU A 591 -19.94 21.49 2.44
C LEU A 591 -21.31 21.61 1.77
N LYS A 592 -22.35 20.92 2.29
CA LYS A 592 -23.72 21.08 1.81
C LYS A 592 -24.23 22.51 1.93
N LYS A 593 -23.85 23.26 2.98
CA LYS A 593 -24.20 24.67 3.11
C LYS A 593 -23.42 25.53 2.10
N ILE A 594 -22.11 25.30 1.97
CA ILE A 594 -21.25 26.03 1.03
C ILE A 594 -21.70 25.80 -0.41
N ASN A 595 -22.12 24.59 -0.75
CA ASN A 595 -22.55 24.21 -2.09
C ASN A 595 -24.03 24.52 -2.39
N ALA A 596 -24.77 25.07 -1.44
CA ALA A 596 -26.16 25.44 -1.66
C ALA A 596 -26.31 26.39 -2.86
N GLY A 597 -27.10 25.99 -3.86
CA GLY A 597 -27.27 26.71 -5.11
C GLY A 597 -26.18 26.50 -6.17
N ARG A 598 -25.12 25.76 -5.86
CA ARG A 598 -24.10 25.35 -6.84
C ARG A 598 -24.59 24.17 -7.70
N LYS A 599 -24.15 24.11 -8.95
CA LYS A 599 -24.48 23.01 -9.89
C LYS A 599 -23.63 21.77 -9.58
N TYR A 600 -24.27 20.68 -9.22
CA TYR A 600 -23.63 19.36 -9.16
C TYR A 600 -23.57 18.77 -10.57
N THR A 601 -22.45 18.13 -10.92
CA THR A 601 -22.21 17.56 -12.26
C THR A 601 -21.85 16.09 -12.20
N LEU A 602 -21.37 15.59 -11.05
CA LEU A 602 -21.28 14.15 -10.84
C LEU A 602 -22.67 13.55 -10.58
N PRO A 603 -22.94 12.31 -11.03
CA PRO A 603 -24.21 11.63 -10.79
C PRO A 603 -24.45 11.47 -9.27
N GLU A 604 -25.71 11.33 -8.90
CA GLU A 604 -26.06 11.11 -7.48
C GLU A 604 -25.55 9.75 -6.96
N LYS A 605 -25.54 8.75 -7.82
CA LYS A 605 -25.01 7.40 -7.55
C LYS A 605 -24.02 7.01 -8.64
N ILE A 606 -22.96 6.30 -8.25
CA ILE A 606 -21.92 5.80 -9.13
C ILE A 606 -22.07 4.29 -9.36
#